data_24f756bbe60e6834fbfda8ce46ca1253
#
_entry.id   24f756bbe60e6834fbfda8ce46ca1253
#
_cell.length_a   1.000
_cell.length_b   1.000
_cell.length_c   1.000
_cell.angle_alpha   90.00
_cell.angle_beta   90.00
_cell.angle_gamma   90.00
#
_symmetry.space_group_name_H-M   'P 1'
#
loop_
_entity.id
_entity.type
_entity.pdbx_description
1 polymer ?
#
loop_
_entity_poly.entity_id
_entity_poly.type
_entity_poly.pdbx_seq_one_letter_code
_entity_poly.pdbx_strand_id
1 'polypeptide(L)'
;MEGATLGLAYGLRRFATLGLEPSEIRLTGGGSKSAAWRQISADAFGVPVVALATAEGAGLGGAIQAAHADGQGGYEELCERLVALDESTRCHPDPNRVAIYQEKLDRQVELTGILKESGFL
;
A
#
# COMPACT_ATOMS: atom_id res chain seq x y z
N MET A 1 -3.53 6.01 -13.14
CA MET A 1 -3.08 5.06 -12.09
C MET A 1 -1.75 5.48 -11.47
N GLU A 2 -0.68 5.68 -12.25
CA GLU A 2 0.67 6.02 -11.73
C GLU A 2 0.69 7.22 -10.77
N GLY A 3 0.06 8.35 -11.13
CA GLY A 3 0.05 9.54 -10.27
C GLY A 3 -0.58 9.32 -8.90
N ALA A 4 -1.68 8.55 -8.83
CA ALA A 4 -2.28 8.17 -7.54
C ALA A 4 -1.34 7.27 -6.73
N THR A 5 -0.66 6.32 -7.40
CA THR A 5 0.31 5.43 -6.75
C THR A 5 1.53 6.20 -6.23
N LEU A 6 2.02 7.20 -6.98
CA LEU A 6 3.10 8.08 -6.52
C LEU A 6 2.70 8.91 -5.29
N GLY A 7 1.43 9.34 -5.19
CA GLY A 7 0.92 9.98 -3.97
C GLY A 7 0.97 9.05 -2.76
N LEU A 8 0.63 7.76 -2.93
CA LEU A 8 0.75 6.75 -1.89
C LEU A 8 2.22 6.45 -1.55
N ALA A 9 3.10 6.38 -2.56
CA ALA A 9 4.54 6.20 -2.37
C ALA A 9 5.17 7.37 -1.61
N TYR A 10 4.70 8.60 -1.83
CA TYR A 10 5.10 9.74 -1.02
C TYR A 10 4.76 9.57 0.46
N GLY A 11 3.53 9.11 0.75
CA GLY A 11 3.12 8.78 2.12
C GLY A 11 4.01 7.68 2.74
N LEU A 12 4.31 6.63 1.98
CA LEU A 12 5.19 5.55 2.42
C LEU A 12 6.62 6.04 2.74
N ARG A 13 7.18 6.93 1.91
CA ARG A 13 8.48 7.58 2.16
C ARG A 13 8.46 8.36 3.49
N ARG A 14 7.33 8.96 3.86
CA ARG A 14 7.19 9.64 5.16
C ARG A 14 7.22 8.66 6.33
N PHE A 15 6.65 7.45 6.19
CA PHE A 15 6.79 6.41 7.22
C PHE A 15 8.24 5.99 7.43
N ALA A 16 9.06 5.89 6.37
CA ALA A 16 10.48 5.58 6.48
C ALA A 16 11.23 6.60 7.35
N THR A 17 10.85 7.89 7.30
CA THR A 17 11.44 8.91 8.19
C THR A 17 11.09 8.72 9.67
N LEU A 18 10.10 7.90 9.98
CA LEU A 18 9.68 7.51 11.33
C LEU A 18 10.26 6.14 11.74
N GLY A 19 11.14 5.56 10.92
CA GLY A 19 11.73 4.25 11.16
C GLY A 19 10.80 3.06 10.83
N LEU A 20 9.71 3.31 10.09
CA LEU A 20 8.76 2.28 9.67
C LEU A 20 9.05 1.90 8.22
N GLU A 21 9.72 0.77 8.02
CA GLU A 21 10.05 0.22 6.70
C GLU A 21 9.27 -1.08 6.49
N PRO A 22 8.21 -1.06 5.67
CA PRO A 22 7.45 -2.27 5.41
C PRO A 22 8.24 -3.22 4.52
N SER A 23 8.19 -4.51 4.84
CA SER A 23 8.74 -5.58 4.01
C SER A 23 7.76 -6.05 2.91
N GLU A 24 6.48 -5.67 3.03
CA GLU A 24 5.40 -6.08 2.12
C GLU A 24 4.25 -5.07 2.20
N ILE A 25 3.58 -4.84 1.07
CA ILE A 25 2.34 -4.07 1.02
C ILE A 25 1.16 -5.00 0.69
N ARG A 26 0.13 -4.95 1.52
CA ARG A 26 -1.11 -5.70 1.31
C ARG A 26 -2.18 -4.79 0.73
N LEU A 27 -2.67 -5.12 -0.47
CA LEU A 27 -3.70 -4.35 -1.16
C LEU A 27 -5.09 -4.94 -0.92
N THR A 28 -6.07 -4.06 -0.75
CA THR A 28 -7.48 -4.41 -0.63
C THR A 28 -8.34 -3.45 -1.46
N GLY A 29 -9.63 -3.75 -1.59
CA GLY A 29 -10.56 -2.95 -2.36
C GLY A 29 -10.54 -3.26 -3.86
N GLY A 30 -11.32 -2.54 -4.64
CA GLY A 30 -11.51 -2.81 -6.07
C GLY A 30 -10.22 -2.75 -6.89
N GLY A 31 -9.32 -1.84 -6.55
CA GLY A 31 -8.03 -1.68 -7.23
C GLY A 31 -7.11 -2.90 -7.11
N SER A 32 -7.17 -3.63 -6.00
CA SER A 32 -6.35 -4.83 -5.78
C SER A 32 -6.61 -5.94 -6.82
N LYS A 33 -7.76 -5.92 -7.51
CA LYS A 33 -8.11 -6.85 -8.57
C LYS A 33 -7.32 -6.63 -9.88
N SER A 34 -6.76 -5.44 -10.08
CA SER A 34 -5.99 -5.10 -11.29
C SER A 34 -4.55 -5.58 -11.18
N ALA A 35 -4.16 -6.58 -11.98
CA ALA A 35 -2.78 -7.06 -12.04
C ALA A 35 -1.79 -5.94 -12.44
N ALA A 36 -2.19 -5.09 -13.39
CA ALA A 36 -1.36 -3.95 -13.80
C ALA A 36 -1.13 -2.98 -12.64
N TRP A 37 -2.16 -2.69 -11.84
CA TRP A 37 -1.99 -1.77 -10.71
C TRP A 37 -1.18 -2.38 -9.57
N ARG A 38 -1.33 -3.67 -9.30
CA ARG A 38 -0.48 -4.38 -8.32
C ARG A 38 1.00 -4.28 -8.70
N GLN A 39 1.32 -4.49 -10.00
CA GLN A 39 2.71 -4.38 -10.47
C GLN A 39 3.22 -2.93 -10.38
N ILE A 40 2.43 -1.94 -10.83
CA ILE A 40 2.78 -0.51 -10.67
C ILE A 40 3.04 -0.17 -9.20
N SER A 41 2.23 -0.70 -8.29
CA SER A 41 2.39 -0.48 -6.85
C SER A 41 3.68 -1.11 -6.33
N ALA A 42 4.00 -2.36 -6.72
CA ALA A 42 5.24 -3.00 -6.33
C ALA A 42 6.47 -2.20 -6.80
N ASP A 43 6.45 -1.76 -8.07
CA ASP A 43 7.54 -0.99 -8.66
C ASP A 43 7.68 0.41 -8.02
N ALA A 44 6.55 1.08 -7.72
CA ALA A 44 6.57 2.42 -7.11
C ALA A 44 6.95 2.40 -5.62
N PHE A 45 6.58 1.34 -4.90
CA PHE A 45 6.91 1.20 -3.47
C PHE A 45 8.28 0.55 -3.24
N GLY A 46 8.80 -0.18 -4.23
CA GLY A 46 10.08 -0.90 -4.14
C GLY A 46 10.03 -2.14 -3.23
N VAL A 47 8.83 -2.62 -2.90
CA VAL A 47 8.62 -3.80 -2.04
C VAL A 47 7.54 -4.70 -2.64
N PRO A 48 7.52 -6.00 -2.29
CA PRO A 48 6.48 -6.91 -2.76
C PRO A 48 5.07 -6.42 -2.40
N VAL A 49 4.15 -6.65 -3.33
CA VAL A 49 2.72 -6.33 -3.16
C VAL A 49 1.90 -7.59 -3.34
N VAL A 50 0.91 -7.81 -2.48
CA VAL A 50 -0.02 -8.94 -2.55
C VAL A 50 -1.44 -8.45 -2.25
N ALA A 51 -2.46 -9.03 -2.88
CA ALA A 51 -3.83 -8.71 -2.55
C ALA A 51 -4.34 -9.59 -1.39
N LEU A 52 -5.28 -9.06 -0.62
CA LEU A 52 -6.08 -9.88 0.29
C LEU A 52 -7.00 -10.81 -0.50
N ALA A 53 -7.26 -12.00 0.01
CA ALA A 53 -8.23 -12.94 -0.57
C ALA A 53 -9.65 -12.35 -0.61
N THR A 54 -9.97 -11.42 0.31
CA THR A 54 -11.19 -10.63 0.27
C THR A 54 -10.92 -9.19 -0.17
N ALA A 55 -11.76 -8.67 -1.08
CA ALA A 55 -11.69 -7.26 -1.49
C ALA A 55 -12.35 -6.32 -0.47
N GLU A 56 -13.13 -6.84 0.48
CA GLU A 56 -13.90 -6.08 1.47
C GLU A 56 -13.09 -5.85 2.77
N GLY A 57 -11.92 -5.21 2.64
CA GLY A 57 -11.00 -5.00 3.77
C GLY A 57 -11.61 -4.21 4.93
N ALA A 58 -12.42 -3.19 4.64
CA ALA A 58 -13.11 -2.42 5.68
C ALA A 58 -14.14 -3.28 6.43
N GLY A 59 -14.93 -4.09 5.71
CA GLY A 59 -15.88 -5.03 6.31
C GLY A 59 -15.18 -6.09 7.16
N LEU A 60 -14.06 -6.62 6.68
CA LEU A 60 -13.24 -7.58 7.45
C LEU A 60 -12.68 -6.93 8.72
N GLY A 61 -12.18 -5.71 8.64
CA GLY A 61 -11.70 -4.97 9.81
C GLY A 61 -12.79 -4.76 10.86
N GLY A 62 -13.99 -4.37 10.44
CA GLY A 62 -15.16 -4.25 11.31
C GLY A 62 -15.56 -5.60 11.96
N ALA A 63 -15.52 -6.70 11.20
CA ALA A 63 -15.81 -8.04 11.72
C ALA A 63 -14.77 -8.47 12.78
N ILE A 64 -13.47 -8.17 12.56
CA ILE A 64 -12.41 -8.44 13.53
C ILE A 64 -12.62 -7.64 14.83
N GLN A 65 -12.99 -6.35 14.71
CA GLN A 65 -13.30 -5.54 15.90
C GLN A 65 -14.50 -6.08 16.67
N ALA A 66 -15.57 -6.49 15.98
CA ALA A 66 -16.74 -7.07 16.62
C ALA A 66 -16.42 -8.40 17.32
N ALA A 67 -15.65 -9.27 16.67
CA ALA A 67 -15.20 -10.55 17.27
C ALA A 67 -14.32 -10.32 18.51
N HIS A 68 -13.43 -9.33 18.49
CA HIS A 68 -12.63 -8.95 19.63
C HIS A 68 -13.50 -8.44 20.78
N ALA A 69 -14.46 -7.55 20.51
CA ALA A 69 -15.39 -7.03 21.51
C ALA A 69 -16.28 -8.11 22.13
N ASP A 70 -16.60 -9.17 21.35
CA ASP A 70 -17.36 -10.35 21.81
C ASP A 70 -16.47 -11.38 22.56
N GLY A 71 -15.20 -11.11 22.76
CA GLY A 71 -14.28 -11.96 23.50
C GLY A 71 -13.78 -13.19 22.75
N GLN A 72 -13.87 -13.20 21.41
CA GLN A 72 -13.47 -14.36 20.56
C GLN A 72 -11.95 -14.46 20.33
N GLY A 73 -11.15 -13.56 20.88
CA GLY A 73 -9.69 -13.57 20.81
C GLY A 73 -9.06 -12.18 20.78
N GLY A 74 -7.72 -12.14 20.88
CA GLY A 74 -6.93 -10.93 20.69
C GLY A 74 -6.87 -10.52 19.23
N TYR A 75 -6.56 -9.23 18.94
CA TYR A 75 -6.46 -8.74 17.55
C TYR A 75 -5.44 -9.52 16.72
N GLU A 76 -4.30 -9.87 17.27
CA GLU A 76 -3.25 -10.63 16.57
C GLU A 76 -3.76 -12.00 16.13
N GLU A 77 -4.33 -12.77 17.07
CA GLU A 77 -4.94 -14.09 16.82
C GLU A 77 -6.05 -14.01 15.77
N LEU A 78 -6.94 -13.00 15.90
CA LEU A 78 -8.05 -12.81 14.96
C LEU A 78 -7.54 -12.42 13.56
N CYS A 79 -6.52 -11.57 13.47
CA CYS A 79 -5.89 -11.23 12.19
C CYS A 79 -5.22 -12.44 11.54
N GLU A 80 -4.46 -13.24 12.28
CA GLU A 80 -3.84 -14.47 11.76
C GLU A 80 -4.89 -15.47 11.22
N ARG A 81 -6.01 -15.59 11.92
CA ARG A 81 -7.08 -16.52 11.55
C ARG A 81 -7.94 -16.05 10.38
N LEU A 82 -8.20 -14.75 10.28
CA LEU A 82 -9.22 -14.19 9.38
C LEU A 82 -8.65 -13.44 8.17
N VAL A 83 -7.40 -12.96 8.23
CA VAL A 83 -6.78 -12.23 7.12
C VAL A 83 -6.00 -13.19 6.24
N ALA A 84 -6.63 -13.63 5.15
CA ALA A 84 -5.98 -14.47 4.15
C ALA A 84 -5.41 -13.64 3.00
N LEU A 85 -4.23 -14.02 2.49
CA LEU A 85 -3.60 -13.44 1.31
C LEU A 85 -3.90 -14.30 0.08
N ASP A 86 -4.13 -13.68 -1.06
CA ASP A 86 -4.16 -14.35 -2.35
C ASP A 86 -2.75 -14.34 -2.96
N GLU A 87 -1.97 -15.36 -2.63
CA GLU A 87 -0.58 -15.49 -3.07
C GLU A 87 -0.42 -15.54 -4.60
N SER A 88 -1.45 -15.94 -5.34
CA SER A 88 -1.43 -15.92 -6.79
C SER A 88 -1.36 -14.50 -7.37
N THR A 89 -1.66 -13.48 -6.55
CA THR A 89 -1.65 -12.06 -6.91
C THR A 89 -0.34 -11.36 -6.60
N ARG A 90 0.62 -12.06 -5.96
CA ARG A 90 1.89 -11.46 -5.52
C ARG A 90 2.69 -10.92 -6.69
N CYS A 91 3.11 -9.66 -6.57
CA CYS A 91 3.97 -8.98 -7.50
C CYS A 91 5.26 -8.59 -6.80
N HIS A 92 6.39 -8.84 -7.45
CA HIS A 92 7.71 -8.38 -7.00
C HIS A 92 8.11 -7.13 -7.76
N PRO A 93 8.81 -6.17 -7.13
CA PRO A 93 9.32 -4.98 -7.80
C PRO A 93 10.39 -5.33 -8.82
N ASP A 94 10.32 -4.68 -10.00
CA ASP A 94 11.39 -4.72 -11.00
C ASP A 94 12.41 -3.62 -10.68
N PRO A 95 13.69 -3.94 -10.42
CA PRO A 95 14.69 -2.94 -10.04
C PRO A 95 14.83 -1.78 -11.02
N ASN A 96 14.69 -2.02 -12.32
CA ASN A 96 14.77 -0.96 -13.33
C ASN A 96 13.58 -0.01 -13.23
N ARG A 97 12.38 -0.54 -13.00
CA ARG A 97 11.17 0.27 -12.84
C ARG A 97 11.15 0.99 -11.50
N VAL A 98 11.64 0.37 -10.44
CA VAL A 98 11.83 1.02 -9.13
C VAL A 98 12.64 2.30 -9.29
N ALA A 99 13.78 2.25 -9.99
CA ALA A 99 14.60 3.44 -10.23
C ALA A 99 13.83 4.55 -10.96
N ILE A 100 13.05 4.19 -11.99
CA ILE A 100 12.22 5.14 -12.75
C ILE A 100 11.14 5.77 -11.83
N TYR A 101 10.48 4.97 -10.99
CA TYR A 101 9.44 5.48 -10.08
C TYR A 101 10.01 6.34 -8.97
N GLN A 102 11.22 6.05 -8.48
CA GLN A 102 11.90 6.92 -7.50
C GLN A 102 12.21 8.29 -8.12
N GLU A 103 12.74 8.35 -9.34
CA GLU A 103 12.95 9.61 -10.06
C GLU A 103 11.64 10.40 -10.24
N LYS A 104 10.57 9.73 -10.68
CA LYS A 104 9.25 10.37 -10.85
C LYS A 104 8.72 10.91 -9.52
N LEU A 105 8.91 10.18 -8.43
CA LEU A 105 8.50 10.59 -7.09
C LEU A 105 9.27 11.83 -6.63
N ASP A 106 10.59 11.87 -6.85
CA ASP A 106 11.42 13.04 -6.50
C ASP A 106 10.94 14.28 -7.25
N ARG A 107 10.67 14.16 -8.54
CA ARG A 107 10.12 15.26 -9.36
C ARG A 107 8.73 15.71 -8.89
N GLN A 108 7.88 14.78 -8.45
CA GLN A 108 6.55 15.13 -7.90
C GLN A 108 6.69 15.88 -6.58
N VAL A 109 7.62 15.48 -5.71
CA VAL A 109 7.89 16.16 -4.44
C VAL A 109 8.41 17.59 -4.69
N GLU A 110 9.36 17.75 -5.61
CA GLU A 110 9.87 19.06 -6.02
C GLU A 110 8.76 19.98 -6.55
N LEU A 111 7.95 19.47 -7.49
CA LEU A 111 6.80 20.20 -8.05
C LEU A 111 5.83 20.64 -6.95
N THR A 112 5.52 19.75 -6.01
CA THR A 112 4.63 20.06 -4.88
C THR A 112 5.20 21.18 -4.01
N GLY A 113 6.51 21.20 -3.79
CA GLY A 113 7.22 22.28 -3.08
C GLY A 113 7.06 23.62 -3.80
N ILE A 114 7.33 23.65 -5.11
CA ILE A 114 7.21 24.87 -5.94
C ILE A 114 5.76 25.40 -5.92
N LEU A 115 4.77 24.53 -6.05
CA LEU A 115 3.37 24.94 -6.02
C LEU A 115 2.97 25.52 -4.67
N LYS A 116 3.46 24.96 -3.57
CA LYS A 116 3.24 25.47 -2.23
C LYS A 116 3.87 26.85 -2.03
N GLU A 117 5.13 27.03 -2.43
CA GLU A 117 5.85 28.31 -2.35
C GLU A 117 5.20 29.40 -3.20
N SER A 118 4.59 29.01 -4.33
CA SER A 118 3.87 29.91 -5.24
C SER A 118 2.43 30.19 -4.83
N GLY A 119 1.94 29.63 -3.72
CA GLY A 119 0.60 29.87 -3.19
C GLY A 119 -0.54 29.14 -3.96
N PHE A 120 -0.21 28.07 -4.72
CA PHE A 120 -1.21 27.21 -5.37
C PHE A 120 -1.69 26.05 -4.51
N LEU A 121 -1.03 25.78 -3.38
CA LEU A 121 -1.37 24.75 -2.40
C LEU A 121 -1.31 25.32 -0.98
#